data_088b089cf06cc171654c9240acaacbd1
#
_entry.id   088b089cf06cc171654c9240acaacbd1
#
_cell.length_a   1.000
_cell.length_b   1.000
_cell.length_c   1.000
_cell.angle_alpha   90.00
_cell.angle_beta   90.00
_cell.angle_gamma   90.00
#
_symmetry.space_group_name_H-M   'P 1'
#
loop_
_entity.id
_entity.type
_entity.pdbx_description
1 polymer ?
#
loop_
_entity_poly.entity_id
_entity_poly.type
_entity_poly.pdbx_seq_one_letter_code
_entity_poly.pdbx_strand_id
1 'polypeptide(L)'
;GGYAAIKYSRALGVQRVVAMVPQYSIDPEDVHDARYNMFYQPELNTNMRVAAEDIDNACEYIIVYDPYCAEDRAHYLKLEALIPHHHVLHLPFTGHDAIAVLASSELLYDFLVHEYEPSYFYQKMRRVKKNSKFYYRKVIENVLPRHRMALGHILKNNDLQLDNQFFDASQKQVILRELLRNKQVDQ
;
A
#
# COMPACT_ATOMS: atom_id res chain seq x y z
N GLY A 1 -8.01 -10.21 0.79
CA GLY A 1 -8.17 -9.53 2.05
C GLY A 1 -9.01 -8.27 2.00
N GLY A 2 -8.48 -7.12 1.57
CA GLY A 2 -9.18 -5.82 1.67
C GLY A 2 -10.51 -5.75 0.92
N TYR A 3 -10.59 -6.34 -0.26
CA TYR A 3 -11.85 -6.47 -1.01
C TYR A 3 -12.93 -7.19 -0.19
N ALA A 4 -12.63 -8.39 0.31
CA ALA A 4 -13.61 -9.18 1.04
C ALA A 4 -14.05 -8.52 2.35
N ALA A 5 -13.13 -7.79 3.02
CA ALA A 5 -13.46 -7.05 4.23
C ALA A 5 -14.53 -5.97 3.97
N ILE A 6 -14.48 -5.30 2.82
CA ILE A 6 -15.50 -4.31 2.43
C ILE A 6 -16.76 -5.03 1.91
N LYS A 7 -16.61 -5.93 0.96
CA LYS A 7 -17.71 -6.62 0.27
C LYS A 7 -18.70 -7.29 1.22
N TYR A 8 -18.20 -7.89 2.29
CA TYR A 8 -19.02 -8.66 3.23
C TYR A 8 -19.27 -7.94 4.56
N SER A 9 -18.87 -6.67 4.70
CA SER A 9 -18.98 -5.92 5.95
C SER A 9 -20.41 -5.86 6.46
N ARG A 10 -21.36 -5.51 5.61
CA ARG A 10 -22.79 -5.43 5.95
C ARG A 10 -23.39 -6.80 6.25
N ALA A 11 -23.10 -7.80 5.44
CA ALA A 11 -23.62 -9.15 5.61
C ALA A 11 -23.16 -9.79 6.93
N LEU A 12 -21.96 -9.43 7.40
CA LEU A 12 -21.38 -9.91 8.66
C LEU A 12 -21.70 -9.02 9.86
N GLY A 13 -22.30 -7.84 9.65
CA GLY A 13 -22.64 -6.89 10.71
C GLY A 13 -21.44 -6.41 11.51
N VAL A 14 -20.30 -6.20 10.85
CA VAL A 14 -19.06 -5.78 11.53
C VAL A 14 -19.11 -4.29 11.87
N GLN A 15 -18.51 -3.93 13.02
CA GLN A 15 -18.47 -2.54 13.47
C GLN A 15 -17.32 -1.75 12.85
N ARG A 16 -16.24 -2.44 12.44
CA ARG A 16 -15.05 -1.81 11.83
C ARG A 16 -14.47 -2.69 10.74
N VAL A 17 -14.08 -2.05 9.64
CA VAL A 17 -13.34 -2.65 8.53
C VAL A 17 -11.99 -1.97 8.41
N VAL A 18 -10.92 -2.75 8.37
CA VAL A 18 -9.58 -2.29 7.99
C VAL A 18 -9.22 -2.94 6.66
N ALA A 19 -9.25 -2.15 5.60
CA ALA A 19 -9.01 -2.61 4.24
C ALA A 19 -7.66 -2.09 3.73
N MET A 20 -6.70 -3.00 3.58
CA MET A 20 -5.39 -2.67 3.02
C MET A 20 -5.37 -2.99 1.53
N VAL A 21 -5.07 -1.95 0.72
CA VAL A 21 -5.04 -2.00 -0.75
C VAL A 21 -6.23 -2.76 -1.36
N PRO A 22 -7.48 -2.36 -0.98
CA PRO A 22 -8.66 -3.08 -1.43
C PRO A 22 -8.91 -2.89 -2.92
N GLN A 23 -9.30 -3.96 -3.60
CA GLN A 23 -9.86 -3.88 -4.95
C GLN A 23 -11.34 -3.47 -4.87
N TYR A 24 -11.79 -2.63 -5.79
CA TYR A 24 -13.20 -2.37 -6.05
C TYR A 24 -13.83 -3.53 -6.83
N SER A 25 -13.12 -3.97 -7.87
CA SER A 25 -13.53 -5.02 -8.79
C SER A 25 -12.28 -5.61 -9.45
N ILE A 26 -12.37 -6.83 -9.96
CA ILE A 26 -11.37 -7.42 -10.84
C ILE A 26 -11.80 -7.39 -12.32
N ASP A 27 -12.98 -6.82 -12.60
CA ASP A 27 -13.46 -6.60 -13.96
C ASP A 27 -12.64 -5.49 -14.63
N PRO A 28 -11.96 -5.77 -15.76
CA PRO A 28 -11.16 -4.79 -16.46
C PRO A 28 -11.97 -3.61 -17.03
N GLU A 29 -13.29 -3.75 -17.20
CA GLU A 29 -14.15 -2.63 -17.59
C GLU A 29 -14.44 -1.68 -16.42
N ASP A 30 -14.38 -2.15 -15.19
CA ASP A 30 -14.57 -1.32 -14.00
C ASP A 30 -13.31 -0.53 -13.65
N VAL A 31 -12.17 -1.23 -13.64
CA VAL A 31 -10.85 -0.67 -13.34
C VAL A 31 -9.80 -1.39 -14.19
N HIS A 32 -9.03 -0.64 -14.96
CA HIS A 32 -7.95 -1.19 -15.77
C HIS A 32 -6.76 -1.62 -14.90
N ASP A 33 -6.89 -2.78 -14.26
CA ASP A 33 -5.84 -3.39 -13.46
C ASP A 33 -5.45 -4.76 -14.03
N ALA A 34 -4.39 -4.76 -14.85
CA ALA A 34 -3.92 -5.97 -15.52
C ALA A 34 -3.46 -7.09 -14.57
N ARG A 35 -3.17 -6.77 -13.29
CA ARG A 35 -2.74 -7.74 -12.27
C ARG A 35 -3.78 -8.85 -12.04
N TYR A 36 -5.05 -8.56 -12.29
CA TYR A 36 -6.16 -9.47 -12.00
C TYR A 36 -6.83 -10.06 -13.24
N ASN A 37 -6.43 -9.67 -14.46
CA ASN A 37 -7.05 -10.15 -15.70
C ASN A 37 -7.09 -11.69 -15.80
N MET A 38 -6.04 -12.37 -15.30
CA MET A 38 -5.97 -13.84 -15.32
C MET A 38 -6.98 -14.52 -14.39
N PHE A 39 -7.55 -13.80 -13.44
CA PHE A 39 -8.55 -14.31 -12.50
C PHE A 39 -9.98 -13.94 -12.90
N TYR A 40 -10.14 -13.03 -13.86
CA TYR A 40 -11.44 -12.56 -14.30
C TYR A 40 -12.08 -13.57 -15.27
N GLN A 41 -13.27 -14.02 -14.94
CA GLN A 41 -14.10 -14.91 -15.73
C GLN A 41 -15.51 -14.33 -15.81
N PRO A 42 -15.90 -13.73 -16.97
CA PRO A 42 -17.16 -12.99 -17.09
C PRO A 42 -18.40 -13.78 -16.64
N GLU A 43 -18.45 -15.07 -16.93
CA GLU A 43 -19.57 -15.94 -16.61
C GLU A 43 -19.71 -16.22 -15.10
N LEU A 44 -18.59 -16.18 -14.36
CA LEU A 44 -18.53 -16.51 -12.93
C LEU A 44 -18.48 -15.26 -12.05
N ASN A 45 -17.95 -14.16 -12.57
CA ASN A 45 -17.68 -12.96 -11.79
C ASN A 45 -18.81 -11.91 -11.88
N THR A 46 -20.01 -12.33 -12.21
CA THR A 46 -21.20 -11.48 -12.13
C THR A 46 -21.41 -11.01 -10.70
N ASN A 47 -21.59 -9.69 -10.50
CA ASN A 47 -21.80 -9.07 -9.18
C ASN A 47 -20.60 -9.13 -8.21
N MET A 48 -19.38 -9.37 -8.71
CA MET A 48 -18.19 -9.40 -7.83
C MET A 48 -17.67 -8.01 -7.45
N ARG A 49 -18.10 -6.94 -8.13
CA ARG A 49 -17.73 -5.58 -7.70
C ARG A 49 -18.33 -5.26 -6.32
N VAL A 50 -17.66 -4.38 -5.59
CA VAL A 50 -18.25 -3.79 -4.38
C VAL A 50 -19.38 -2.87 -4.81
N ALA A 51 -20.56 -3.01 -4.22
CA ALA A 51 -21.75 -2.24 -4.53
C ALA A 51 -22.29 -1.52 -3.29
N ALA A 52 -23.19 -0.56 -3.49
CA ALA A 52 -23.73 0.23 -2.38
C ALA A 52 -24.47 -0.63 -1.34
N GLU A 53 -25.11 -1.71 -1.79
CA GLU A 53 -25.79 -2.68 -0.91
C GLU A 53 -24.84 -3.48 -0.01
N ASP A 54 -23.55 -3.52 -0.31
CA ASP A 54 -22.55 -4.19 0.51
C ASP A 54 -22.09 -3.31 1.69
N ILE A 55 -22.34 -1.99 1.60
CA ILE A 55 -21.85 -1.01 2.56
C ILE A 55 -22.82 -0.83 3.70
N ASP A 56 -22.30 -0.89 4.93
CA ASP A 56 -23.02 -0.52 6.14
C ASP A 56 -22.58 0.86 6.60
N ASN A 57 -23.51 1.83 6.59
CA ASN A 57 -23.23 3.20 7.03
C ASN A 57 -22.92 3.33 8.53
N ALA A 58 -23.26 2.31 9.33
CA ALA A 58 -22.91 2.26 10.75
C ALA A 58 -21.51 1.69 11.02
N CYS A 59 -20.89 1.07 10.00
CA CYS A 59 -19.55 0.52 10.08
C CYS A 59 -18.49 1.60 9.89
N GLU A 60 -17.43 1.57 10.70
CA GLU A 60 -16.25 2.41 10.52
C GLU A 60 -15.31 1.77 9.50
N TYR A 61 -15.03 2.47 8.41
CA TYR A 61 -14.12 2.01 7.37
C TYR A 61 -12.78 2.73 7.44
N ILE A 62 -11.68 1.98 7.52
CA ILE A 62 -10.30 2.50 7.44
C ILE A 62 -9.65 1.88 6.21
N ILE A 63 -9.36 2.72 5.21
CA ILE A 63 -8.73 2.28 3.95
C ILE A 63 -7.27 2.71 3.94
N VAL A 64 -6.37 1.75 3.73
CA VAL A 64 -4.92 1.99 3.67
C VAL A 64 -4.42 1.65 2.27
N TYR A 65 -3.78 2.61 1.59
CA TYR A 65 -3.22 2.35 0.26
C TYR A 65 -2.05 3.30 -0.08
N ASP A 66 -1.31 2.97 -1.13
CA ASP A 66 -0.27 3.82 -1.68
C ASP A 66 -0.85 4.78 -2.73
N PRO A 67 -0.91 6.10 -2.48
CA PRO A 67 -1.48 7.05 -3.42
C PRO A 67 -0.65 7.20 -4.73
N TYR A 68 0.59 6.69 -4.77
CA TYR A 68 1.45 6.70 -5.96
C TYR A 68 1.34 5.41 -6.78
N CYS A 69 0.65 4.37 -6.30
CA CYS A 69 0.27 3.20 -7.08
C CYS A 69 -1.01 3.54 -7.86
N ALA A 70 -0.88 3.68 -9.17
CA ALA A 70 -1.97 4.16 -10.02
C ALA A 70 -3.19 3.23 -9.98
N GLU A 71 -2.95 1.93 -10.00
CA GLU A 71 -3.99 0.91 -9.97
C GLU A 71 -4.74 0.91 -8.63
N ASP A 72 -4.00 0.92 -7.50
CA ASP A 72 -4.62 0.94 -6.17
C ASP A 72 -5.41 2.23 -5.94
N ARG A 73 -4.90 3.36 -6.46
CA ARG A 73 -5.62 4.63 -6.45
C ARG A 73 -6.91 4.58 -7.28
N ALA A 74 -6.90 3.93 -8.45
CA ALA A 74 -8.09 3.79 -9.28
C ALA A 74 -9.18 2.98 -8.55
N HIS A 75 -8.82 1.90 -7.88
CA HIS A 75 -9.74 1.15 -7.01
C HIS A 75 -10.26 2.00 -5.86
N TYR A 76 -9.38 2.75 -5.18
CA TYR A 76 -9.78 3.62 -4.07
C TYR A 76 -10.82 4.65 -4.49
N LEU A 77 -10.63 5.33 -5.62
CA LEU A 77 -11.58 6.35 -6.10
C LEU A 77 -13.00 5.79 -6.35
N LYS A 78 -13.10 4.52 -6.77
CA LYS A 78 -14.40 3.84 -6.90
C LYS A 78 -15.02 3.53 -5.54
N LEU A 79 -14.21 3.09 -4.58
CA LEU A 79 -14.65 2.81 -3.20
C LEU A 79 -15.04 4.09 -2.45
N GLU A 80 -14.27 5.16 -2.61
CA GLU A 80 -14.58 6.48 -2.03
C GLU A 80 -15.96 6.99 -2.44
N ALA A 81 -16.36 6.78 -3.70
CA ALA A 81 -17.67 7.15 -4.19
C ALA A 81 -18.82 6.33 -3.56
N LEU A 82 -18.54 5.12 -3.06
CA LEU A 82 -19.53 4.25 -2.43
C LEU A 82 -19.58 4.39 -0.90
N ILE A 83 -18.48 4.74 -0.27
CA ILE A 83 -18.33 4.79 1.19
C ILE A 83 -18.15 6.25 1.62
N PRO A 84 -19.24 7.01 1.81
CA PRO A 84 -19.17 8.46 2.04
C PRO A 84 -18.49 8.83 3.36
N HIS A 85 -18.52 7.94 4.34
CA HIS A 85 -17.90 8.12 5.65
C HIS A 85 -16.82 7.06 5.87
N HIS A 86 -15.59 7.38 5.51
CA HIS A 86 -14.46 6.50 5.73
C HIS A 86 -13.22 7.30 6.11
N HIS A 87 -12.27 6.61 6.73
CA HIS A 87 -10.96 7.13 7.04
C HIS A 87 -9.96 6.60 6.01
N VAL A 88 -9.02 7.44 5.61
CA VAL A 88 -7.96 7.03 4.70
C VAL A 88 -6.59 7.25 5.33
N LEU A 89 -5.72 6.24 5.21
CA LEU A 89 -4.32 6.31 5.61
C LEU A 89 -3.43 6.06 4.40
N HIS A 90 -2.68 7.06 3.99
CA HIS A 90 -1.75 6.94 2.88
C HIS A 90 -0.45 6.28 3.34
N LEU A 91 -0.01 5.29 2.57
CA LEU A 91 1.24 4.57 2.79
C LEU A 91 2.15 4.68 1.55
N PRO A 92 2.77 5.86 1.31
CA PRO A 92 3.56 6.13 0.12
C PRO A 92 4.68 5.14 -0.11
N PHE A 93 4.91 4.78 -1.39
CA PHE A 93 6.00 3.95 -1.88
C PHE A 93 5.98 2.47 -1.43
N THR A 94 4.84 1.97 -1.03
CA THR A 94 4.69 0.54 -0.72
C THR A 94 4.12 -0.26 -1.90
N GLY A 95 3.53 0.44 -2.87
CA GLY A 95 2.76 -0.20 -3.93
C GLY A 95 1.65 -1.07 -3.34
N HIS A 96 1.34 -2.17 -3.99
CA HIS A 96 0.32 -3.11 -3.52
C HIS A 96 0.70 -3.92 -2.27
N ASP A 97 1.95 -3.78 -1.78
CA ASP A 97 2.49 -4.58 -0.68
C ASP A 97 2.35 -3.90 0.71
N ALA A 98 1.34 -3.06 0.89
CA ALA A 98 1.13 -2.32 2.16
C ALA A 98 1.13 -3.23 3.39
N ILE A 99 0.50 -4.40 3.30
CA ILE A 99 0.46 -5.36 4.42
C ILE A 99 1.85 -5.88 4.79
N ALA A 100 2.74 -6.11 3.84
CA ALA A 100 4.09 -6.58 4.11
C ALA A 100 4.93 -5.54 4.87
N VAL A 101 4.64 -4.24 4.67
CA VAL A 101 5.26 -3.15 5.42
C VAL A 101 4.66 -3.01 6.82
N LEU A 102 3.32 -3.15 6.94
CA LEU A 102 2.57 -2.90 8.17
C LEU A 102 2.37 -4.15 9.03
N ALA A 103 2.88 -5.32 8.64
CA ALA A 103 2.70 -6.60 9.33
C ALA A 103 3.39 -6.64 10.71
N SER A 104 3.11 -5.64 11.54
CA SER A 104 3.43 -5.59 12.96
C SER A 104 2.18 -5.99 13.74
N SER A 105 2.29 -7.00 14.59
CA SER A 105 1.16 -7.48 15.43
C SER A 105 0.58 -6.34 16.27
N GLU A 106 1.42 -5.46 16.80
CA GLU A 106 1.01 -4.30 17.59
C GLU A 106 0.16 -3.33 16.76
N LEU A 107 0.64 -2.95 15.57
CA LEU A 107 -0.08 -2.02 14.70
C LEU A 107 -1.39 -2.62 14.17
N LEU A 108 -1.40 -3.90 13.82
CA LEU A 108 -2.63 -4.59 13.40
C LEU A 108 -3.65 -4.65 14.53
N TYR A 109 -3.20 -4.90 15.75
CA TYR A 109 -4.05 -4.85 16.93
C TYR A 109 -4.62 -3.45 17.17
N ASP A 110 -3.79 -2.40 17.07
CA ASP A 110 -4.24 -1.01 17.21
C ASP A 110 -5.34 -0.67 16.17
N PHE A 111 -5.20 -1.13 14.93
CA PHE A 111 -6.25 -0.93 13.91
C PHE A 111 -7.60 -1.54 14.31
N LEU A 112 -7.60 -2.59 15.11
CA LEU A 112 -8.83 -3.24 15.53
C LEU A 112 -9.48 -2.59 16.77
N VAL A 113 -8.67 -2.09 17.71
CA VAL A 113 -9.18 -1.69 19.03
C VAL A 113 -9.02 -0.20 19.35
N HIS A 114 -8.07 0.51 18.72
CA HIS A 114 -7.83 1.91 19.02
C HIS A 114 -8.84 2.79 18.31
N GLU A 115 -9.32 3.84 18.98
CA GLU A 115 -10.13 4.87 18.32
C GLU A 115 -9.35 5.48 17.17
N TYR A 116 -10.04 5.73 16.03
CA TYR A 116 -9.34 6.27 14.87
C TYR A 116 -8.87 7.69 15.11
N GLU A 117 -7.56 7.87 15.14
CA GLU A 117 -6.88 9.15 15.19
C GLU A 117 -5.74 9.17 14.16
N PRO A 118 -5.83 10.01 13.11
CA PRO A 118 -4.83 10.03 12.05
C PRO A 118 -3.41 10.23 12.55
N SER A 119 -3.19 11.16 13.49
CA SER A 119 -1.86 11.46 14.01
C SER A 119 -1.23 10.27 14.72
N TYR A 120 -2.02 9.53 15.50
CA TYR A 120 -1.59 8.30 16.17
C TYR A 120 -1.15 7.24 15.17
N PHE A 121 -2.01 6.92 14.18
CA PHE A 121 -1.70 5.90 13.19
C PHE A 121 -0.52 6.28 12.30
N TYR A 122 -0.40 7.55 11.87
CA TYR A 122 0.76 8.00 11.11
C TYR A 122 2.06 7.93 11.90
N GLN A 123 2.05 8.21 13.19
CA GLN A 123 3.22 8.04 14.06
C GLN A 123 3.62 6.56 14.20
N LYS A 124 2.66 5.68 14.44
CA LYS A 124 2.90 4.22 14.51
C LYS A 124 3.44 3.68 13.17
N MET A 125 2.79 4.00 12.05
CA MET A 125 3.25 3.61 10.72
C MET A 125 4.67 4.14 10.40
N ARG A 126 4.99 5.35 10.85
CA ARG A 126 6.34 5.92 10.69
C ARG A 126 7.40 5.09 11.44
N ARG A 127 7.10 4.62 12.65
CA ARG A 127 8.01 3.76 13.42
C ARG A 127 8.22 2.42 12.71
N VAL A 128 7.12 1.79 12.26
CA VAL A 128 7.19 0.51 11.52
C VAL A 128 8.01 0.68 10.24
N LYS A 129 7.73 1.71 9.44
CA LYS A 129 8.49 2.00 8.21
C LYS A 129 9.98 2.18 8.45
N LYS A 130 10.36 2.92 9.49
CA LYS A 130 11.79 3.16 9.83
C LYS A 130 12.56 1.87 10.10
N ASN A 131 11.90 0.83 10.58
CA ASN A 131 12.50 -0.46 10.91
C ASN A 131 12.26 -1.53 9.83
N SER A 132 11.53 -1.19 8.77
CA SER A 132 11.18 -2.13 7.71
C SER A 132 12.19 -2.09 6.56
N LYS A 133 13.04 -3.10 6.47
CA LYS A 133 13.94 -3.30 5.31
C LYS A 133 13.15 -3.40 4.00
N PHE A 134 12.00 -4.06 4.04
CA PHE A 134 11.11 -4.18 2.90
C PHE A 134 10.63 -2.80 2.40
N TYR A 135 10.25 -1.91 3.31
CA TYR A 135 9.84 -0.54 2.95
C TYR A 135 10.97 0.21 2.24
N TYR A 136 12.19 0.19 2.76
CA TYR A 136 13.31 0.87 2.12
C TYR A 136 13.63 0.31 0.74
N ARG A 137 13.52 -1.01 0.55
CA ARG A 137 13.64 -1.62 -0.78
C ARG A 137 12.63 -1.02 -1.75
N LYS A 138 11.35 -0.97 -1.36
CA LYS A 138 10.28 -0.39 -2.19
C LYS A 138 10.49 1.09 -2.47
N VAL A 139 10.92 1.87 -1.47
CA VAL A 139 11.26 3.29 -1.68
C VAL A 139 12.38 3.43 -2.72
N ILE A 140 13.45 2.65 -2.60
CA ILE A 140 14.58 2.69 -3.54
C ILE A 140 14.13 2.31 -4.95
N GLU A 141 13.37 1.23 -5.11
CA GLU A 141 12.82 0.78 -6.39
C GLU A 141 11.97 1.89 -7.07
N ASN A 142 11.18 2.62 -6.31
CA ASN A 142 10.30 3.68 -6.84
C ASN A 142 11.02 5.02 -7.05
N VAL A 143 12.01 5.34 -6.22
CA VAL A 143 12.72 6.63 -6.26
C VAL A 143 13.89 6.61 -7.25
N LEU A 144 14.59 5.49 -7.36
CA LEU A 144 15.78 5.35 -8.19
C LEU A 144 15.58 5.77 -9.65
N PRO A 145 14.49 5.42 -10.35
CA PRO A 145 14.29 5.81 -11.75
C PRO A 145 14.07 7.31 -11.95
N ARG A 146 13.58 8.02 -10.93
CA ARG A 146 13.12 9.42 -11.02
C ARG A 146 14.03 10.41 -10.30
N HIS A 147 14.62 10.00 -9.18
CA HIS A 147 15.36 10.88 -8.26
C HIS A 147 16.64 10.21 -7.78
N ARG A 148 17.59 10.01 -8.70
CA ARG A 148 18.86 9.31 -8.43
C ARG A 148 19.66 9.89 -7.28
N MET A 149 19.68 11.23 -7.16
CA MET A 149 20.38 11.93 -6.07
C MET A 149 19.79 11.62 -4.69
N ALA A 150 18.49 11.35 -4.61
CA ALA A 150 17.83 11.01 -3.34
C ALA A 150 18.31 9.67 -2.75
N LEU A 151 18.85 8.77 -3.58
CA LEU A 151 19.34 7.47 -3.13
C LEU A 151 20.48 7.62 -2.10
N GLY A 152 21.43 8.49 -2.37
CA GLY A 152 22.54 8.76 -1.43
C GLY A 152 22.05 9.25 -0.07
N HIS A 153 21.05 10.14 -0.08
CA HIS A 153 20.45 10.65 1.16
C HIS A 153 19.67 9.56 1.91
N ILE A 154 18.92 8.70 1.20
CA ILE A 154 18.18 7.59 1.81
C ILE A 154 19.12 6.62 2.49
N LEU A 155 20.21 6.22 1.82
CA LEU A 155 21.18 5.28 2.36
C LEU A 155 21.93 5.86 3.57
N LYS A 156 22.40 7.10 3.45
CA LYS A 156 23.15 7.79 4.50
C LYS A 156 22.32 8.06 5.75
N ASN A 157 21.09 8.53 5.57
CA ASN A 157 20.25 8.98 6.70
C ASN A 157 19.57 7.84 7.47
N ASN A 158 19.59 6.62 6.92
CA ASN A 158 18.90 5.47 7.53
C ASN A 158 19.84 4.34 7.92
N ASP A 159 21.16 4.58 7.90
CA ASP A 159 22.19 3.57 8.23
C ASP A 159 22.01 2.25 7.44
N LEU A 160 21.54 2.35 6.20
CA LEU A 160 21.27 1.19 5.37
C LEU A 160 22.57 0.66 4.80
N GLN A 161 22.91 -0.55 5.18
CA GLN A 161 24.06 -1.26 4.63
C GLN A 161 23.64 -2.04 3.37
N LEU A 162 24.48 -2.01 2.35
CA LEU A 162 24.31 -2.80 1.12
C LEU A 162 24.74 -4.26 1.36
N ASP A 163 24.09 -4.94 2.29
CA ASP A 163 24.38 -6.33 2.60
C ASP A 163 23.57 -7.30 1.72
N ASN A 164 23.96 -8.59 1.74
CA ASN A 164 23.34 -9.63 0.93
C ASN A 164 21.91 -10.00 1.41
N GLN A 165 21.59 -9.68 2.64
CA GLN A 165 20.25 -9.96 3.18
C GLN A 165 19.24 -8.90 2.77
N PHE A 166 19.71 -7.70 2.43
CA PHE A 166 18.87 -6.56 2.14
C PHE A 166 18.61 -6.38 0.65
N PHE A 167 19.65 -6.51 -0.18
CA PHE A 167 19.57 -6.33 -1.62
C PHE A 167 20.14 -7.55 -2.34
N ASP A 168 19.49 -7.99 -3.41
CA ASP A 168 20.06 -8.97 -4.32
C ASP A 168 21.23 -8.39 -5.14
N ALA A 169 21.97 -9.25 -5.81
CA ALA A 169 23.17 -8.86 -6.56
C ALA A 169 22.86 -7.82 -7.66
N SER A 170 21.72 -7.96 -8.34
CA SER A 170 21.30 -7.04 -9.40
C SER A 170 20.96 -5.66 -8.83
N GLN A 171 20.19 -5.61 -7.76
CA GLN A 171 19.85 -4.37 -7.06
C GLN A 171 21.09 -3.63 -6.54
N LYS A 172 22.06 -4.37 -5.97
CA LYS A 172 23.33 -3.80 -5.53
C LYS A 172 24.12 -3.18 -6.67
N GLN A 173 24.22 -3.87 -7.80
CA GLN A 173 24.93 -3.34 -8.96
C GLN A 173 24.31 -2.03 -9.45
N VAL A 174 22.98 -1.96 -9.51
CA VAL A 174 22.26 -0.75 -9.90
C VAL A 174 22.52 0.39 -8.91
N ILE A 175 22.40 0.13 -7.63
CA ILE A 175 22.64 1.12 -6.57
C ILE A 175 24.07 1.62 -6.59
N LEU A 176 25.06 0.72 -6.67
CA LEU A 176 26.48 1.09 -6.72
C LEU A 176 26.82 1.91 -7.98
N ARG A 177 26.26 1.54 -9.12
CA ARG A 177 26.44 2.29 -10.37
C ARG A 177 25.91 3.73 -10.25
N GLU A 178 24.74 3.92 -9.66
CA GLU A 178 24.16 5.24 -9.47
C GLU A 178 24.93 6.07 -8.42
N LEU A 179 25.42 5.46 -7.35
CA LEU A 179 26.27 6.12 -6.37
C LEU A 179 27.60 6.59 -6.97
N LEU A 180 28.22 5.79 -7.86
CA LEU A 180 29.45 6.16 -8.56
C LEU A 180 29.20 7.30 -9.55
N ARG A 181 28.09 7.31 -10.29
CA ARG A 181 27.73 8.42 -11.18
C ARG A 181 27.55 9.73 -10.43
N ASN A 182 26.93 9.69 -9.25
CA ASN A 182 26.73 10.89 -8.44
C ASN A 182 28.06 11.49 -7.94
N LYS A 183 29.06 10.66 -7.62
CA LYS A 183 30.40 11.15 -7.22
C LYS A 183 31.17 11.85 -8.35
N GLN A 184 30.85 11.54 -9.60
CA GLN A 184 31.53 12.19 -10.76
C GLN A 184 30.89 13.54 -11.14
N VAL A 185 29.69 13.83 -10.65
CA VAL A 185 29.00 15.13 -10.91
C VAL A 185 29.36 16.18 -9.87
N ASP A 186 29.85 15.77 -8.69
CA ASP A 186 30.25 16.65 -7.59
C ASP A 186 31.76 17.04 -7.66
N GLN A 187 32.48 16.68 -8.73
CA GLN A 187 33.83 17.11 -9.07
C GLN A 187 33.83 18.05 -10.28
#